data_4f29d48ef357e467f515938e5c425349
#
_entry.id   4f29d48ef357e467f515938e5c425349
#
_cell.length_a   1.000
_cell.length_b   1.000
_cell.length_c   1.000
_cell.angle_alpha   90.00
_cell.angle_beta   90.00
_cell.angle_gamma   90.00
#
_symmetry.space_group_name_H-M   'P 1'
#
loop_
_entity.id
_entity.type
_entity.pdbx_description
1 polymer ?
#
loop_
_entity_poly.entity_id
_entity_poly.type
_entity_poly.pdbx_seq_one_letter_code
_entity_poly.pdbx_strand_id
1 'polypeptide(L)'
;MWGIGRRGKATVGDVDDALRALGWNVTWETTWQGLARTGRPGRVARLDRGWSTVWYRPAHGGSHAEGDVVRVRNIGADVAVGDWVVVSDDVERIEFVLPRQSAFMRRASFEGQRAEAHVIAANIDVVFLLHALVAPPNQRRLERELVLAFDSGAQPVLVLSKLDLMDNANEVERRMAALEAVAPGVDIHVVSGLRGDGVDALRRYAAGYRTVALLGASGVGKSTIVNTLVGGQVQSTAAVREGDQRGRHTTTAVQLVALPSDPVGAAGWLIDTPGVRAVSLWSSGTGIERAFTDVFELGEKCRFRDCKHDDEPGCAVQAAVQAGDLDARRLESMKRLVAEEAALEDEQKARLKVEDRRGFRKRKT
;
A
#
# COMPACT_ATOMS: atom_id res chain seq x y z
N MET A 1 -11.00 -1.67 49.62
CA MET A 1 -9.74 -2.44 49.37
C MET A 1 -9.91 -3.16 48.02
N TRP A 2 -9.58 -2.51 46.93
CA TRP A 2 -9.71 -3.05 45.56
C TRP A 2 -8.34 -3.56 45.10
N GLY A 3 -8.25 -4.85 44.89
CA GLY A 3 -7.02 -5.53 44.49
C GLY A 3 -6.62 -5.14 43.07
N ILE A 4 -5.42 -4.54 42.96
CA ILE A 4 -4.74 -4.32 41.66
C ILE A 4 -4.27 -5.70 41.18
N GLY A 5 -5.05 -6.30 40.26
CA GLY A 5 -4.65 -7.53 39.58
C GLY A 5 -3.39 -7.25 38.75
N ARG A 6 -2.31 -7.94 39.07
CA ARG A 6 -1.08 -8.00 38.24
C ARG A 6 -1.46 -8.53 36.87
N ARG A 7 -1.35 -7.70 35.82
CA ARG A 7 -1.42 -8.18 34.44
C ARG A 7 -0.24 -9.10 34.21
N GLY A 8 -0.50 -10.39 34.01
CA GLY A 8 0.50 -11.35 33.57
C GLY A 8 1.07 -10.94 32.21
N LYS A 9 2.32 -11.33 31.92
CA LYS A 9 2.89 -11.19 30.57
C LYS A 9 2.05 -12.06 29.64
N ALA A 10 1.37 -11.44 28.65
CA ALA A 10 0.63 -12.16 27.64
C ALA A 10 1.58 -13.04 26.82
N THR A 11 1.23 -14.31 26.68
CA THR A 11 1.92 -15.25 25.79
C THR A 11 1.23 -15.23 24.42
N VAL A 12 1.88 -15.75 23.37
CA VAL A 12 1.38 -15.79 21.99
C VAL A 12 -0.04 -16.41 21.87
N GLY A 13 -0.57 -17.03 22.92
CA GLY A 13 -1.91 -17.62 23.02
C GLY A 13 -3.03 -16.67 23.46
N ASP A 14 -2.71 -15.44 23.93
CA ASP A 14 -3.68 -14.54 24.59
C ASP A 14 -4.25 -13.42 23.70
N VAL A 15 -4.00 -13.46 22.38
CA VAL A 15 -4.62 -12.49 21.45
C VAL A 15 -6.11 -12.81 21.33
N ASP A 16 -6.98 -11.82 21.60
CA ASP A 16 -8.43 -11.92 21.39
C ASP A 16 -8.72 -12.38 19.96
N ASP A 17 -9.42 -13.50 19.81
CA ASP A 17 -9.76 -14.09 18.51
C ASP A 17 -10.53 -13.11 17.61
N ALA A 18 -11.30 -12.20 18.20
CA ALA A 18 -11.99 -11.16 17.48
C ALA A 18 -11.04 -10.15 16.85
N LEU A 19 -10.02 -9.70 17.57
CA LEU A 19 -8.98 -8.83 17.03
C LEU A 19 -8.10 -9.56 16.02
N ARG A 20 -7.80 -10.83 16.25
CA ARG A 20 -7.05 -11.67 15.30
C ARG A 20 -7.75 -11.73 13.94
N ALA A 21 -9.07 -11.91 13.93
CA ALA A 21 -9.87 -11.93 12.72
C ALA A 21 -9.85 -10.59 11.97
N LEU A 22 -9.51 -9.48 12.61
CA LEU A 22 -9.27 -8.17 12.00
C LEU A 22 -7.82 -8.00 11.49
N GLY A 23 -6.94 -8.99 11.70
CA GLY A 23 -5.52 -8.94 11.34
C GLY A 23 -4.59 -8.52 12.47
N TRP A 24 -5.08 -8.51 13.73
CA TRP A 24 -4.23 -8.27 14.89
C TRP A 24 -3.27 -9.44 15.11
N ASN A 25 -2.01 -9.14 15.30
CA ASN A 25 -0.95 -10.13 15.48
C ASN A 25 -0.07 -9.83 16.69
N VAL A 26 0.94 -10.66 16.93
CA VAL A 26 1.86 -10.51 18.06
C VAL A 26 2.59 -9.15 18.07
N THR A 27 2.87 -8.58 16.91
CA THR A 27 3.54 -7.27 16.80
C THR A 27 2.63 -6.16 17.32
N TRP A 28 1.34 -6.20 16.95
CA TRP A 28 0.35 -5.25 17.44
C TRP A 28 0.12 -5.42 18.93
N GLU A 29 0.06 -6.66 19.41
CA GLU A 29 -0.09 -6.96 20.84
C GLU A 29 1.08 -6.41 21.65
N THR A 30 2.32 -6.62 21.18
CA THR A 30 3.51 -6.08 21.84
C THR A 30 3.51 -4.55 21.86
N THR A 31 3.15 -3.94 20.74
CA THR A 31 3.03 -2.48 20.64
C THR A 31 1.97 -1.94 21.59
N TRP A 32 0.81 -2.57 21.64
CA TRP A 32 -0.29 -2.21 22.51
C TRP A 32 0.11 -2.29 23.99
N GLN A 33 0.72 -3.39 24.42
CA GLN A 33 1.20 -3.56 25.79
C GLN A 33 2.22 -2.51 26.20
N GLY A 34 3.09 -2.10 25.26
CA GLY A 34 4.11 -1.07 25.49
C GLY A 34 3.53 0.35 25.67
N LEU A 35 2.32 0.62 25.16
CA LEU A 35 1.71 1.96 25.22
C LEU A 35 1.15 2.32 26.60
N ALA A 36 0.92 1.35 27.50
CA ALA A 36 0.33 1.54 28.84
C ALA A 36 -0.92 2.46 28.84
N ARG A 37 -1.75 2.36 27.79
CA ARG A 37 -2.96 3.16 27.61
C ARG A 37 -4.22 2.40 28.02
N THR A 38 -5.22 3.16 28.44
CA THR A 38 -6.60 2.70 28.59
C THR A 38 -7.34 2.86 27.26
N GLY A 39 -8.51 2.24 27.10
CA GLY A 39 -9.29 2.29 25.89
C GLY A 39 -9.33 0.94 25.17
N ARG A 40 -9.93 0.91 23.99
CA ARG A 40 -10.16 -0.32 23.23
C ARG A 40 -9.41 -0.27 21.90
N PRO A 41 -8.58 -1.28 21.57
CA PRO A 41 -7.97 -1.36 20.26
C PRO A 41 -9.03 -1.68 19.21
N GLY A 42 -8.92 -1.05 18.05
CA GLY A 42 -9.82 -1.27 16.93
C GLY A 42 -9.16 -0.94 15.61
N ARG A 43 -9.77 -1.38 14.52
CA ARG A 43 -9.25 -1.16 13.15
C ARG A 43 -10.16 -0.22 12.37
N VAL A 44 -9.59 0.80 11.75
CA VAL A 44 -10.33 1.77 10.94
C VAL A 44 -10.73 1.13 9.62
N ALA A 45 -12.04 1.00 9.42
CA ALA A 45 -12.62 0.39 8.22
C ALA A 45 -12.99 1.43 7.15
N ARG A 46 -13.38 2.63 7.57
CA ARG A 46 -13.82 3.70 6.66
C ARG A 46 -13.63 5.07 7.30
N LEU A 47 -13.35 6.06 6.45
CA LEU A 47 -13.30 7.47 6.84
C LEU A 47 -14.44 8.25 6.20
N ASP A 48 -15.12 9.05 7.00
CA ASP A 48 -16.10 10.04 6.58
C ASP A 48 -15.70 11.39 7.23
N ARG A 49 -15.93 12.51 6.59
CA ARG A 49 -15.54 13.88 7.01
C ARG A 49 -15.48 14.08 8.54
N GLY A 50 -14.28 13.89 9.13
CA GLY A 50 -14.05 14.04 10.57
C GLY A 50 -14.52 12.88 11.47
N TRP A 51 -14.97 11.78 10.86
CA TRP A 51 -15.41 10.58 11.55
C TRP A 51 -14.74 9.33 10.97
N SER A 52 -14.52 8.33 11.83
CA SER A 52 -14.08 6.99 11.46
C SER A 52 -15.11 5.95 11.83
N THR A 53 -15.30 4.98 10.94
CA THR A 53 -15.91 3.70 11.29
C THR A 53 -14.82 2.76 11.73
N VAL A 54 -14.88 2.28 12.96
CA VAL A 54 -13.88 1.43 13.60
C VAL A 54 -14.50 0.09 13.95
N TRP A 55 -13.83 -1.00 13.57
CA TRP A 55 -14.19 -2.37 13.94
C TRP A 55 -13.30 -2.86 15.07
N TYR A 56 -13.88 -3.44 16.11
CA TYR A 56 -13.14 -4.09 17.19
C TYR A 56 -13.63 -5.51 17.51
N ARG A 57 -14.76 -5.94 16.93
CA ARG A 57 -15.13 -7.35 16.87
C ARG A 57 -15.81 -7.63 15.55
N PRO A 58 -15.41 -8.68 14.80
CA PRO A 58 -16.24 -9.21 13.74
C PRO A 58 -17.44 -9.95 14.36
N ALA A 59 -18.56 -9.98 13.66
CA ALA A 59 -19.73 -10.73 14.09
C ALA A 59 -19.41 -12.23 14.24
N HIS A 60 -19.86 -12.84 15.33
CA HIS A 60 -19.79 -14.29 15.46
C HIS A 60 -20.75 -14.96 14.45
N GLY A 61 -20.20 -15.72 13.48
CA GLY A 61 -20.93 -16.69 12.68
C GLY A 61 -21.77 -16.16 11.52
N GLY A 62 -21.66 -14.89 11.16
CA GLY A 62 -22.35 -14.26 10.04
C GLY A 62 -21.40 -13.62 9.03
N SER A 63 -21.92 -13.05 7.97
CA SER A 63 -21.14 -12.21 7.07
C SER A 63 -20.41 -11.14 7.90
N HIS A 64 -19.15 -10.85 7.58
CA HIS A 64 -18.31 -9.86 8.26
C HIS A 64 -18.89 -8.42 8.32
N ALA A 65 -20.14 -8.23 7.88
CA ALA A 65 -20.86 -6.96 7.88
C ALA A 65 -21.51 -6.59 9.24
N GLU A 66 -21.61 -7.52 10.19
CA GLU A 66 -22.32 -7.33 11.46
C GLU A 66 -21.40 -7.45 12.70
N GLY A 67 -20.16 -6.98 12.62
CA GLY A 67 -19.26 -6.90 13.77
C GLY A 67 -19.58 -5.75 14.71
N ASP A 68 -18.97 -5.73 15.90
CA ASP A 68 -19.00 -4.58 16.80
C ASP A 68 -18.32 -3.38 16.11
N VAL A 69 -19.14 -2.51 15.57
CA VAL A 69 -18.75 -1.34 14.78
C VAL A 69 -19.12 -0.10 15.53
N VAL A 70 -18.20 0.84 15.64
CA VAL A 70 -18.51 2.16 16.17
C VAL A 70 -18.13 3.25 15.18
N ARG A 71 -18.84 4.35 15.31
CA ARG A 71 -18.53 5.58 14.59
C ARG A 71 -18.01 6.61 15.58
N VAL A 72 -16.74 6.97 15.44
CA VAL A 72 -16.01 7.83 16.37
C VAL A 72 -15.43 9.06 15.68
N ARG A 73 -15.16 10.11 16.42
CA ARG A 73 -14.57 11.36 15.89
C ARG A 73 -13.06 11.24 15.74
N ASN A 74 -12.51 11.88 14.69
CA ASN A 74 -11.07 11.96 14.40
C ASN A 74 -10.45 13.25 14.94
N ILE A 75 -10.74 13.64 16.16
CA ILE A 75 -10.31 14.95 16.68
C ILE A 75 -8.78 14.99 16.80
N GLY A 76 -8.13 15.77 15.92
CA GLY A 76 -6.69 16.02 15.97
C GLY A 76 -5.80 14.83 15.58
N ALA A 77 -6.38 13.73 15.12
CA ALA A 77 -5.63 12.55 14.69
C ALA A 77 -5.59 12.47 13.15
N ASP A 78 -4.39 12.23 12.59
CA ASP A 78 -4.19 11.87 11.18
C ASP A 78 -4.48 10.37 11.03
N VAL A 79 -5.73 10.04 10.68
CA VAL A 79 -6.25 8.67 10.61
C VAL A 79 -6.41 8.24 9.16
N ALA A 80 -6.01 7.01 8.86
CA ALA A 80 -6.17 6.37 7.56
C ALA A 80 -6.97 5.07 7.68
N VAL A 81 -7.55 4.62 6.56
CA VAL A 81 -8.17 3.29 6.50
C VAL A 81 -7.11 2.22 6.69
N GLY A 82 -7.40 1.21 7.52
CA GLY A 82 -6.48 0.17 7.91
C GLY A 82 -5.65 0.48 9.17
N ASP A 83 -5.72 1.72 9.69
CA ASP A 83 -5.04 2.04 10.95
C ASP A 83 -5.57 1.23 12.12
N TRP A 84 -4.64 0.83 12.99
CA TRP A 84 -4.98 0.38 14.33
C TRP A 84 -5.03 1.59 15.27
N VAL A 85 -6.13 1.72 15.99
CA VAL A 85 -6.41 2.88 16.81
C VAL A 85 -6.83 2.47 18.21
N VAL A 86 -6.66 3.40 19.15
CA VAL A 86 -7.24 3.33 20.49
C VAL A 86 -8.49 4.19 20.52
N VAL A 87 -9.62 3.55 20.75
CA VAL A 87 -10.90 4.23 20.93
C VAL A 87 -11.09 4.49 22.43
N SER A 88 -11.55 5.69 22.79
CA SER A 88 -11.83 6.07 24.17
C SER A 88 -12.86 5.14 24.83
N ASP A 89 -12.84 5.02 26.15
CA ASP A 89 -13.73 4.15 26.89
C ASP A 89 -15.22 4.52 26.73
N ASP A 90 -15.52 5.82 26.54
CA ASP A 90 -16.85 6.36 26.22
C ASP A 90 -17.24 6.15 24.74
N VAL A 91 -16.35 5.60 23.92
CA VAL A 91 -16.57 5.31 22.50
C VAL A 91 -16.88 6.56 21.65
N GLU A 92 -16.42 7.73 22.05
CA GLU A 92 -16.72 8.97 21.35
C GLU A 92 -15.64 9.40 20.34
N ARG A 93 -14.37 9.07 20.61
CA ARG A 93 -13.22 9.54 19.79
C ARG A 93 -12.08 8.56 19.70
N ILE A 94 -11.22 8.79 18.68
CA ILE A 94 -9.91 8.15 18.60
C ILE A 94 -8.94 8.93 19.48
N GLU A 95 -8.31 8.24 20.42
CA GLU A 95 -7.31 8.82 21.32
C GLU A 95 -5.90 8.69 20.81
N PHE A 96 -5.64 7.63 20.03
CA PHE A 96 -4.31 7.33 19.53
C PHE A 96 -4.35 6.47 18.27
N VAL A 97 -3.43 6.71 17.35
CA VAL A 97 -3.17 5.85 16.19
C VAL A 97 -1.87 5.08 16.47
N LEU A 98 -1.92 3.75 16.40
CA LEU A 98 -0.73 2.92 16.61
C LEU A 98 0.29 3.17 15.49
N PRO A 99 1.60 3.01 15.75
CA PRO A 99 2.63 3.12 14.72
C PRO A 99 2.32 2.21 13.53
N ARG A 100 2.30 2.78 12.34
CA ARG A 100 1.99 2.06 11.10
C ARG A 100 3.13 1.16 10.69
N GLN A 101 2.85 -0.06 10.22
CA GLN A 101 3.84 -0.97 9.64
C GLN A 101 4.04 -0.70 8.15
N SER A 102 2.98 -0.24 7.48
CA SER A 102 3.03 0.21 6.09
C SER A 102 2.07 1.38 5.90
N ALA A 103 2.36 2.26 4.92
CA ALA A 103 1.49 3.39 4.62
C ALA A 103 1.59 3.82 3.16
N PHE A 104 0.46 3.97 2.49
CA PHE A 104 0.37 4.66 1.21
C PHE A 104 0.05 6.12 1.41
N MET A 105 0.90 6.97 0.86
CA MET A 105 0.80 8.42 1.01
C MET A 105 0.37 9.10 -0.29
N ARG A 106 -0.40 10.16 -0.15
CA ARG A 106 -0.80 11.04 -1.23
C ARG A 106 -0.29 12.45 -0.94
N ARG A 107 0.31 13.06 -1.93
CA ARG A 107 0.61 14.47 -1.90
C ARG A 107 -0.65 15.26 -2.30
N ALA A 108 -1.22 16.02 -1.39
CA ALA A 108 -2.31 16.93 -1.71
C ALA A 108 -1.70 18.24 -2.25
N SER A 109 -1.91 18.52 -3.54
CA SER A 109 -1.62 19.84 -4.13
C SER A 109 -2.90 20.64 -4.09
N PHE A 110 -3.00 21.60 -3.19
CA PHE A 110 -4.01 22.65 -3.26
C PHE A 110 -3.34 23.91 -3.83
N GLU A 111 -3.96 24.54 -4.81
CA GLU A 111 -3.54 25.86 -5.31
C GLU A 111 -3.44 26.84 -4.13
N GLY A 112 -2.23 27.32 -3.85
CA GLY A 112 -1.96 28.34 -2.83
C GLY A 112 -1.86 27.86 -1.39
N GLN A 113 -2.05 26.57 -1.07
CA GLN A 113 -1.85 26.01 0.25
C GLN A 113 -0.81 24.88 0.28
N ARG A 114 -0.25 24.62 1.45
CA ARG A 114 0.80 23.64 1.69
C ARG A 114 0.41 22.27 1.14
N ALA A 115 1.26 21.68 0.32
CA ALA A 115 1.13 20.26 -0.02
C ALA A 115 1.47 19.45 1.23
N GLU A 116 0.46 18.99 1.95
CA GLU A 116 0.62 18.06 3.07
C GLU A 116 0.54 16.63 2.54
N ALA A 117 1.39 15.78 3.08
CA ALA A 117 1.29 14.36 2.81
C ALA A 117 0.20 13.77 3.68
N HIS A 118 -0.79 13.18 3.05
CA HIS A 118 -1.85 12.47 3.75
C HIS A 118 -1.71 10.98 3.54
N VAL A 119 -1.79 10.22 4.62
CA VAL A 119 -1.89 8.77 4.53
C VAL A 119 -3.30 8.41 4.07
N ILE A 120 -3.40 7.70 2.95
CA ILE A 120 -4.69 7.28 2.38
C ILE A 120 -5.10 5.88 2.82
N ALA A 121 -4.11 5.01 3.08
CA ALA A 121 -4.30 3.66 3.56
C ALA A 121 -3.07 3.21 4.33
N ALA A 122 -3.27 2.39 5.36
CA ALA A 122 -2.21 1.94 6.24
C ALA A 122 -2.33 0.45 6.55
N ASN A 123 -1.21 -0.14 7.01
CA ASN A 123 -1.13 -1.52 7.44
C ASN A 123 -1.57 -2.52 6.36
N ILE A 124 -1.06 -2.28 5.15
CA ILE A 124 -1.21 -3.14 3.99
C ILE A 124 -0.01 -4.10 3.98
N ASP A 125 -0.29 -5.41 3.94
CA ASP A 125 0.74 -6.44 3.90
C ASP A 125 1.24 -6.68 2.48
N VAL A 126 0.31 -6.69 1.50
CA VAL A 126 0.61 -6.99 0.10
C VAL A 126 -0.05 -6.00 -0.83
N VAL A 127 0.66 -5.56 -1.85
CA VAL A 127 0.10 -4.74 -2.92
C VAL A 127 0.17 -5.45 -4.26
N PHE A 128 -0.97 -5.64 -4.89
CA PHE A 128 -1.06 -6.14 -6.24
C PHE A 128 -0.85 -5.00 -7.24
N LEU A 129 0.23 -5.08 -8.01
CA LEU A 129 0.56 -4.13 -9.09
C LEU A 129 -0.02 -4.66 -10.40
N LEU A 130 -1.13 -4.07 -10.84
CA LEU A 130 -1.91 -4.58 -11.97
C LEU A 130 -1.49 -3.98 -13.29
N HIS A 131 -1.15 -4.84 -14.23
CA HIS A 131 -0.88 -4.53 -15.63
C HIS A 131 -1.77 -5.39 -16.54
N ALA A 132 -2.33 -4.80 -17.62
CA ALA A 132 -3.15 -5.55 -18.56
C ALA A 132 -2.29 -6.26 -19.60
N LEU A 133 -2.55 -7.54 -19.84
CA LEU A 133 -1.87 -8.33 -20.87
C LEU A 133 -2.08 -7.83 -22.31
N VAL A 134 -3.13 -7.05 -22.56
CA VAL A 134 -3.48 -6.56 -23.90
C VAL A 134 -2.53 -5.51 -24.46
N ALA A 135 -1.62 -4.97 -23.65
CA ALA A 135 -0.60 -4.03 -24.07
C ALA A 135 0.76 -4.40 -23.47
N PRO A 136 1.88 -4.10 -24.15
CA PRO A 136 3.21 -4.30 -23.58
C PRO A 136 3.33 -3.56 -22.23
N PRO A 137 3.96 -4.17 -21.22
CA PRO A 137 4.18 -3.52 -19.93
C PRO A 137 4.97 -2.22 -20.10
N ASN A 138 4.53 -1.16 -19.45
CA ASN A 138 5.30 0.07 -19.38
C ASN A 138 6.34 -0.05 -18.26
N GLN A 139 7.59 -0.33 -18.62
CA GLN A 139 8.69 -0.54 -17.69
C GLN A 139 8.85 0.62 -16.69
N ARG A 140 8.87 1.88 -17.14
CA ARG A 140 9.03 3.05 -16.28
C ARG A 140 7.93 3.16 -15.23
N ARG A 141 6.72 2.81 -15.62
CA ARG A 141 5.58 2.80 -14.71
C ARG A 141 5.70 1.69 -13.69
N LEU A 142 6.07 0.48 -14.14
CA LEU A 142 6.25 -0.67 -13.26
C LEU A 142 7.34 -0.40 -12.22
N GLU A 143 8.50 0.10 -12.64
CA GLU A 143 9.61 0.44 -11.74
C GLU A 143 9.17 1.47 -10.69
N ARG A 144 8.42 2.49 -11.10
CA ARG A 144 7.84 3.47 -10.17
C ARG A 144 6.85 2.84 -9.19
N GLU A 145 5.97 1.95 -9.67
CA GLU A 145 5.00 1.25 -8.82
C GLU A 145 5.70 0.31 -7.83
N LEU A 146 6.80 -0.34 -8.24
CA LEU A 146 7.65 -1.15 -7.34
C LEU A 146 8.30 -0.29 -6.24
N VAL A 147 8.89 0.85 -6.60
CA VAL A 147 9.44 1.79 -5.61
C VAL A 147 8.37 2.21 -4.61
N LEU A 148 7.19 2.62 -5.09
CA LEU A 148 6.07 2.99 -4.22
C LEU A 148 5.63 1.86 -3.27
N ALA A 149 5.60 0.62 -3.78
CA ALA A 149 5.24 -0.53 -2.97
C ALA A 149 6.28 -0.82 -1.89
N PHE A 150 7.56 -0.83 -2.25
CA PHE A 150 8.64 -1.04 -1.28
C PHE A 150 8.75 0.07 -0.26
N ASP A 151 8.63 1.34 -0.66
CA ASP A 151 8.62 2.49 0.25
C ASP A 151 7.44 2.47 1.21
N SER A 152 6.29 1.97 0.77
CA SER A 152 5.13 1.83 1.65
C SER A 152 5.35 0.81 2.78
N GLY A 153 6.31 -0.11 2.65
CA GLY A 153 6.52 -1.24 3.54
C GLY A 153 5.71 -2.49 3.16
N ALA A 154 4.88 -2.44 2.11
CA ALA A 154 4.09 -3.58 1.64
C ALA A 154 4.91 -4.48 0.68
N GLN A 155 4.57 -5.76 0.63
CA GLN A 155 5.12 -6.72 -0.32
C GLN A 155 4.49 -6.50 -1.70
N PRO A 156 5.24 -6.18 -2.78
CA PRO A 156 4.69 -6.12 -4.12
C PRO A 156 4.46 -7.51 -4.69
N VAL A 157 3.38 -7.64 -5.48
CA VAL A 157 3.07 -8.80 -6.30
C VAL A 157 2.56 -8.29 -7.64
N LEU A 158 3.15 -8.74 -8.73
CA LEU A 158 2.73 -8.36 -10.07
C LEU A 158 1.53 -9.20 -10.51
N VAL A 159 0.52 -8.54 -11.08
CA VAL A 159 -0.68 -9.20 -11.57
C VAL A 159 -0.95 -8.78 -13.01
N LEU A 160 -0.76 -9.71 -13.93
CA LEU A 160 -1.09 -9.56 -15.33
C LEU A 160 -2.56 -9.95 -15.54
N SER A 161 -3.39 -8.95 -15.74
CA SER A 161 -4.85 -9.10 -15.89
C SER A 161 -5.27 -9.26 -17.33
N LYS A 162 -6.56 -9.58 -17.55
CA LYS A 162 -7.20 -9.74 -18.87
C LYS A 162 -6.65 -10.91 -19.69
N LEU A 163 -6.31 -12.01 -19.01
CA LEU A 163 -5.92 -13.25 -19.66
C LEU A 163 -6.98 -13.73 -20.68
N ASP A 164 -8.26 -13.46 -20.39
CA ASP A 164 -9.40 -13.78 -21.25
C ASP A 164 -9.36 -13.14 -22.66
N LEU A 165 -8.55 -12.10 -22.84
CA LEU A 165 -8.35 -11.42 -24.12
C LEU A 165 -7.06 -11.84 -24.84
N MET A 166 -6.38 -12.88 -24.35
CA MET A 166 -5.15 -13.39 -24.95
C MET A 166 -5.40 -14.73 -25.63
N ASP A 167 -5.11 -14.79 -26.93
CA ASP A 167 -5.25 -16.02 -27.74
C ASP A 167 -3.93 -16.77 -27.92
N ASN A 168 -2.80 -16.16 -27.52
CA ASN A 168 -1.46 -16.70 -27.76
C ASN A 168 -0.68 -16.88 -26.44
N ALA A 169 -0.50 -18.13 -26.01
CA ALA A 169 0.25 -18.48 -24.80
C ALA A 169 1.71 -18.01 -24.85
N ASN A 170 2.38 -18.11 -26.01
CA ASN A 170 3.78 -17.67 -26.15
C ASN A 170 3.93 -16.15 -25.93
N GLU A 171 2.89 -15.37 -26.24
CA GLU A 171 2.88 -13.93 -25.97
C GLU A 171 2.75 -13.65 -24.48
N VAL A 172 1.94 -14.44 -23.77
CA VAL A 172 1.82 -14.35 -22.31
C VAL A 172 3.16 -14.65 -21.65
N GLU A 173 3.83 -15.74 -22.04
CA GLU A 173 5.15 -16.11 -21.52
C GLU A 173 6.20 -15.04 -21.79
N ARG A 174 6.25 -14.47 -23.01
CA ARG A 174 7.17 -13.37 -23.33
C ARG A 174 6.95 -12.15 -22.45
N ARG A 175 5.69 -11.80 -22.14
CA ARG A 175 5.37 -10.66 -21.26
C ARG A 175 5.73 -10.93 -19.81
N MET A 176 5.53 -12.15 -19.34
CA MET A 176 6.00 -12.56 -18.01
C MET A 176 7.52 -12.44 -17.91
N ALA A 177 8.27 -13.02 -18.86
CA ALA A 177 9.73 -12.94 -18.87
C ALA A 177 10.25 -11.48 -18.90
N ALA A 178 9.59 -10.61 -19.67
CA ALA A 178 9.93 -9.19 -19.69
C ALA A 178 9.70 -8.48 -18.34
N LEU A 179 8.71 -8.91 -17.56
CA LEU A 179 8.44 -8.38 -16.21
C LEU A 179 9.41 -8.95 -15.17
N GLU A 180 9.75 -10.23 -15.27
CA GLU A 180 10.75 -10.86 -14.40
C GLU A 180 12.12 -10.16 -14.49
N ALA A 181 12.51 -9.74 -15.71
CA ALA A 181 13.74 -8.98 -15.92
C ALA A 181 13.72 -7.58 -15.25
N VAL A 182 12.54 -6.97 -15.10
CA VAL A 182 12.38 -5.65 -14.47
C VAL A 182 12.17 -5.75 -12.96
N ALA A 183 11.57 -6.83 -12.49
CA ALA A 183 11.18 -7.04 -11.09
C ALA A 183 11.71 -8.39 -10.58
N PRO A 184 13.04 -8.60 -10.51
CA PRO A 184 13.60 -9.87 -10.06
C PRO A 184 13.15 -10.18 -8.62
N GLY A 185 12.70 -11.41 -8.39
CA GLY A 185 12.27 -11.89 -7.09
C GLY A 185 10.89 -11.42 -6.64
N VAL A 186 10.14 -10.74 -7.51
CA VAL A 186 8.74 -10.37 -7.27
C VAL A 186 7.82 -11.41 -7.90
N ASP A 187 6.88 -11.94 -7.13
CA ASP A 187 5.90 -12.92 -7.64
C ASP A 187 5.06 -12.34 -8.78
N ILE A 188 4.84 -13.12 -9.84
CA ILE A 188 4.04 -12.72 -11.00
C ILE A 188 2.89 -13.70 -11.18
N HIS A 189 1.67 -13.18 -11.25
CA HIS A 189 0.45 -13.95 -11.51
C HIS A 189 -0.25 -13.46 -12.78
N VAL A 190 -0.78 -14.41 -13.54
CA VAL A 190 -1.60 -14.13 -14.72
C VAL A 190 -3.04 -14.50 -14.39
N VAL A 191 -3.97 -13.56 -14.59
CA VAL A 191 -5.36 -13.74 -14.17
C VAL A 191 -6.37 -13.22 -15.19
N SER A 192 -7.54 -13.85 -15.21
CA SER A 192 -8.76 -13.28 -15.77
C SER A 192 -9.73 -12.93 -14.65
N GLY A 193 -9.92 -11.65 -14.37
CA GLY A 193 -10.93 -11.23 -13.40
C GLY A 193 -12.37 -11.53 -13.92
N LEU A 194 -12.58 -11.65 -15.24
CA LEU A 194 -13.88 -11.95 -15.82
C LEU A 194 -14.26 -13.43 -15.69
N ARG A 195 -13.29 -14.33 -15.94
CA ARG A 195 -13.49 -15.80 -15.86
C ARG A 195 -13.18 -16.37 -14.49
N GLY A 196 -12.44 -15.64 -13.66
CA GLY A 196 -11.93 -16.12 -12.36
C GLY A 196 -10.61 -16.89 -12.46
N ASP A 197 -10.07 -17.11 -13.67
CA ASP A 197 -8.84 -17.87 -13.88
C ASP A 197 -7.67 -17.22 -13.13
N GLY A 198 -6.96 -17.98 -12.30
CA GLY A 198 -5.80 -17.53 -11.53
C GLY A 198 -6.11 -16.64 -10.32
N VAL A 199 -7.36 -16.21 -10.11
CA VAL A 199 -7.72 -15.29 -9.00
C VAL A 199 -7.56 -15.96 -7.63
N ASP A 200 -7.77 -17.27 -7.53
CA ASP A 200 -7.59 -17.99 -6.27
C ASP A 200 -6.13 -17.97 -5.77
N ALA A 201 -5.16 -17.89 -6.68
CA ALA A 201 -3.76 -17.70 -6.30
C ALA A 201 -3.55 -16.36 -5.57
N LEU A 202 -4.31 -15.33 -5.92
CA LEU A 202 -4.26 -14.01 -5.26
C LEU A 202 -4.86 -14.06 -3.85
N ARG A 203 -5.88 -14.89 -3.61
CA ARG A 203 -6.49 -15.04 -2.27
C ARG A 203 -5.50 -15.49 -1.22
N ARG A 204 -4.50 -16.32 -1.60
CA ARG A 204 -3.46 -16.82 -0.68
C ARG A 204 -2.63 -15.72 -0.04
N TYR A 205 -2.48 -14.58 -0.70
CA TYR A 205 -1.76 -13.42 -0.15
C TYR A 205 -2.52 -12.72 0.98
N ALA A 206 -3.83 -12.90 1.03
CA ALA A 206 -4.68 -12.38 2.10
C ALA A 206 -4.85 -13.38 3.26
N ALA A 207 -4.42 -14.63 3.10
CA ALA A 207 -4.54 -15.68 4.11
C ALA A 207 -3.93 -15.25 5.46
N GLY A 208 -4.57 -15.68 6.56
CA GLY A 208 -4.16 -15.31 7.91
C GLY A 208 -4.55 -13.88 8.30
N TYR A 209 -5.63 -13.38 7.72
CA TYR A 209 -6.18 -12.04 7.95
C TYR A 209 -5.26 -10.91 7.50
N ARG A 210 -4.36 -11.19 6.55
CA ARG A 210 -3.50 -10.17 5.93
C ARG A 210 -4.35 -9.21 5.08
N THR A 211 -3.83 -8.02 4.91
CA THR A 211 -4.47 -6.95 4.15
C THR A 211 -3.81 -6.79 2.79
N VAL A 212 -4.60 -6.86 1.74
CA VAL A 212 -4.14 -6.62 0.37
C VAL A 212 -4.70 -5.31 -0.18
N ALA A 213 -3.98 -4.69 -1.10
CA ALA A 213 -4.45 -3.53 -1.87
C ALA A 213 -4.10 -3.69 -3.35
N LEU A 214 -4.77 -2.94 -4.22
CA LEU A 214 -4.53 -2.99 -5.65
C LEU A 214 -4.07 -1.62 -6.18
N LEU A 215 -2.95 -1.60 -6.89
CA LEU A 215 -2.48 -0.46 -7.67
C LEU A 215 -2.52 -0.80 -9.17
N GLY A 216 -2.71 0.20 -10.00
CA GLY A 216 -2.69 -0.01 -11.45
C GLY A 216 -3.45 1.07 -12.22
N ALA A 217 -3.31 1.10 -13.54
CA ALA A 217 -3.97 2.06 -14.44
C ALA A 217 -5.51 1.99 -14.37
N SER A 218 -6.15 3.03 -14.88
CA SER A 218 -7.58 2.95 -15.20
C SER A 218 -7.80 1.91 -16.31
N GLY A 219 -8.89 1.16 -16.19
CA GLY A 219 -9.23 0.16 -17.20
C GLY A 219 -8.35 -1.11 -17.19
N VAL A 220 -7.42 -1.25 -16.24
CA VAL A 220 -6.58 -2.45 -16.12
C VAL A 220 -7.32 -3.67 -15.56
N GLY A 221 -8.55 -3.51 -15.08
CA GLY A 221 -9.36 -4.61 -14.54
C GLY A 221 -9.41 -4.70 -13.02
N LYS A 222 -8.98 -3.64 -12.29
CA LYS A 222 -9.02 -3.62 -10.81
C LYS A 222 -10.40 -3.97 -10.25
N SER A 223 -11.44 -3.24 -10.66
CA SER A 223 -12.81 -3.46 -10.16
C SER A 223 -13.34 -4.85 -10.45
N THR A 224 -12.98 -5.44 -11.60
CA THR A 224 -13.36 -6.79 -11.95
C THR A 224 -12.69 -7.81 -11.02
N ILE A 225 -11.36 -7.66 -10.79
CA ILE A 225 -10.61 -8.55 -9.89
C ILE A 225 -11.10 -8.39 -8.45
N VAL A 226 -11.37 -7.16 -7.98
CA VAL A 226 -11.95 -6.91 -6.64
C VAL A 226 -13.27 -7.64 -6.47
N ASN A 227 -14.20 -7.49 -7.42
CA ASN A 227 -15.50 -8.16 -7.38
C ASN A 227 -15.36 -9.69 -7.34
N THR A 228 -14.40 -10.25 -8.11
CA THR A 228 -14.15 -11.69 -8.12
C THR A 228 -13.48 -12.16 -6.82
N LEU A 229 -12.57 -11.38 -6.25
CA LEU A 229 -11.95 -11.68 -4.95
C LEU A 229 -12.98 -11.67 -3.82
N VAL A 230 -13.90 -10.70 -3.82
CA VAL A 230 -14.94 -10.57 -2.78
C VAL A 230 -16.11 -11.54 -3.00
N GLY A 231 -16.25 -12.10 -4.20
CA GLY A 231 -17.35 -13.00 -4.54
C GLY A 231 -18.69 -12.30 -4.74
N GLY A 232 -18.68 -10.98 -5.00
CA GLY A 232 -19.88 -10.17 -5.20
C GLY A 232 -19.59 -8.80 -5.80
N GLN A 233 -20.61 -8.06 -6.15
CA GLN A 233 -20.47 -6.70 -6.69
C GLN A 233 -20.22 -5.69 -5.55
N VAL A 234 -18.99 -5.32 -5.33
CA VAL A 234 -18.59 -4.23 -4.42
C VAL A 234 -18.32 -2.94 -5.21
N GLN A 235 -17.81 -3.07 -6.44
CA GLN A 235 -17.52 -1.95 -7.34
C GLN A 235 -18.35 -2.01 -8.63
N SER A 236 -18.76 -0.83 -9.13
CA SER A 236 -19.36 -0.73 -10.45
C SER A 236 -18.31 -0.94 -11.55
N THR A 237 -18.47 -1.97 -12.37
CA THR A 237 -17.60 -2.31 -13.50
C THR A 237 -17.94 -1.55 -14.77
N ALA A 238 -18.64 -0.42 -14.70
CA ALA A 238 -19.03 0.35 -15.86
C ALA A 238 -17.81 0.74 -16.70
N ALA A 239 -17.80 0.32 -17.97
CA ALA A 239 -16.86 0.77 -18.98
C ALA A 239 -16.84 2.31 -19.00
N VAL A 240 -15.63 2.87 -19.05
CA VAL A 240 -15.45 4.31 -19.24
C VAL A 240 -16.12 4.71 -20.56
N ARG A 241 -17.35 5.19 -20.50
CA ARG A 241 -17.95 5.91 -21.61
C ARG A 241 -17.32 7.29 -21.65
N GLU A 242 -16.52 7.52 -22.66
CA GLU A 242 -16.11 8.88 -23.04
C GLU A 242 -17.39 9.69 -23.23
N GLY A 243 -17.63 10.68 -22.38
CA GLY A 243 -18.64 11.70 -22.61
C GLY A 243 -19.60 12.11 -21.51
N ASP A 244 -19.56 11.56 -20.31
CA ASP A 244 -20.52 11.99 -19.26
C ASP A 244 -19.84 12.68 -18.07
N GLN A 245 -19.70 14.01 -18.18
CA GLN A 245 -19.13 14.90 -17.17
C GLN A 245 -20.18 15.44 -16.18
N ARG A 246 -21.32 14.78 -15.95
CA ARG A 246 -22.28 15.27 -14.94
C ARG A 246 -22.90 14.14 -14.10
N GLY A 247 -22.46 14.03 -12.85
CA GLY A 247 -23.34 13.72 -11.74
C GLY A 247 -23.77 12.26 -11.57
N ARG A 248 -22.86 11.41 -11.08
CA ARG A 248 -23.26 10.36 -10.14
C ARG A 248 -22.12 10.14 -9.15
N HIS A 249 -22.36 10.40 -7.87
CA HIS A 249 -21.46 10.10 -6.75
C HIS A 249 -21.25 8.59 -6.66
N THR A 250 -20.33 8.05 -7.46
CA THR A 250 -19.75 6.75 -7.21
C THR A 250 -18.86 6.91 -5.98
N THR A 251 -19.07 6.08 -4.99
CA THR A 251 -18.37 6.03 -3.70
C THR A 251 -16.86 6.14 -3.93
N THR A 252 -16.29 7.32 -3.68
CA THR A 252 -14.86 7.61 -3.85
C THR A 252 -14.10 7.42 -2.54
N ALA A 253 -14.72 6.83 -1.53
CA ALA A 253 -14.13 6.61 -0.22
C ALA A 253 -13.32 5.29 -0.20
N VAL A 254 -12.10 5.37 0.31
CA VAL A 254 -11.30 4.19 0.65
C VAL A 254 -12.01 3.43 1.76
N GLN A 255 -12.06 2.10 1.66
CA GLN A 255 -12.69 1.25 2.67
C GLN A 255 -11.97 -0.09 2.82
N LEU A 256 -12.02 -0.65 4.03
CA LEU A 256 -11.57 -1.99 4.34
C LEU A 256 -12.73 -2.97 4.09
N VAL A 257 -12.51 -3.97 3.25
CA VAL A 257 -13.50 -4.96 2.83
C VAL A 257 -13.01 -6.34 3.23
N ALA A 258 -13.87 -7.13 3.84
CA ALA A 258 -13.54 -8.52 4.14
C ALA A 258 -13.48 -9.37 2.86
N LEU A 259 -12.45 -10.17 2.73
CA LEU A 259 -12.41 -11.24 1.73
C LEU A 259 -13.03 -12.51 2.34
N PRO A 260 -13.92 -13.19 1.60
CA PRO A 260 -14.51 -14.43 2.08
C PRO A 260 -13.42 -15.47 2.31
N SER A 261 -13.63 -16.31 3.33
CA SER A 261 -12.78 -17.49 3.52
C SER A 261 -12.90 -18.39 2.30
N ASP A 262 -11.76 -18.81 1.78
CA ASP A 262 -11.73 -19.84 0.74
C ASP A 262 -12.02 -21.23 1.37
N PRO A 263 -12.16 -22.30 0.56
CA PRO A 263 -12.36 -23.65 1.06
C PRO A 263 -11.25 -24.17 1.99
N VAL A 264 -10.09 -23.51 2.00
CA VAL A 264 -8.94 -23.81 2.86
C VAL A 264 -8.94 -22.95 4.13
N GLY A 265 -9.94 -22.08 4.32
CA GLY A 265 -10.06 -21.18 5.48
C GLY A 265 -9.23 -19.91 5.38
N ALA A 266 -8.73 -19.53 4.19
CA ALA A 266 -7.99 -18.31 3.98
C ALA A 266 -8.95 -17.11 4.00
N ALA A 267 -9.03 -16.44 5.14
CA ALA A 267 -9.73 -15.16 5.29
C ALA A 267 -8.72 -14.03 5.31
N GLY A 268 -9.11 -12.84 4.84
CA GLY A 268 -8.26 -11.66 4.83
C GLY A 268 -9.02 -10.38 4.55
N TRP A 269 -8.28 -9.33 4.29
CA TRP A 269 -8.81 -7.98 4.11
C TRP A 269 -8.34 -7.36 2.80
N LEU A 270 -9.21 -6.61 2.18
CA LEU A 270 -8.91 -5.80 1.01
C LEU A 270 -9.11 -4.33 1.37
N ILE A 271 -8.11 -3.49 1.11
CA ILE A 271 -8.32 -2.05 1.08
C ILE A 271 -8.69 -1.67 -0.35
N ASP A 272 -9.97 -1.35 -0.53
CA ASP A 272 -10.46 -0.84 -1.79
C ASP A 272 -10.20 0.66 -1.86
N THR A 273 -9.35 1.02 -2.80
CA THR A 273 -8.93 2.40 -3.04
C THR A 273 -9.40 2.85 -4.43
N PRO A 274 -10.66 3.26 -4.58
CA PRO A 274 -11.13 3.85 -5.83
C PRO A 274 -10.29 5.10 -6.11
N GLY A 275 -9.44 5.05 -7.15
CA GLY A 275 -8.68 6.21 -7.58
C GLY A 275 -7.30 6.41 -6.94
N VAL A 276 -6.60 5.36 -6.49
CA VAL A 276 -5.16 5.41 -6.10
C VAL A 276 -4.24 5.73 -7.30
N ARG A 277 -4.67 6.64 -8.16
CA ARG A 277 -3.83 7.25 -9.20
C ARG A 277 -2.81 8.24 -8.64
N ALA A 278 -2.93 8.58 -7.36
CA ALA A 278 -2.23 9.68 -6.72
C ALA A 278 -1.31 9.26 -5.57
N VAL A 279 -0.91 7.98 -5.50
CA VAL A 279 0.20 7.61 -4.61
C VAL A 279 1.45 8.31 -5.13
N SER A 280 2.10 9.06 -4.27
CA SER A 280 3.29 9.83 -4.60
C SER A 280 4.52 9.16 -4.00
N LEU A 281 5.66 9.28 -4.66
CA LEU A 281 6.95 8.96 -4.06
C LEU A 281 7.09 9.79 -2.77
N TRP A 282 7.57 9.12 -1.75
CA TRP A 282 7.92 9.73 -0.49
C TRP A 282 9.35 9.34 -0.17
N SER A 283 10.15 10.29 0.28
CA SER A 283 11.57 10.08 0.52
C SER A 283 11.79 9.10 1.68
N SER A 284 12.00 7.83 1.37
CA SER A 284 12.50 6.82 2.33
C SER A 284 13.86 6.25 1.92
N GLY A 285 14.23 6.38 0.66
CA GLY A 285 15.49 5.87 0.08
C GLY A 285 15.52 4.35 -0.13
N THR A 286 14.74 3.59 0.63
CA THR A 286 14.80 2.13 0.61
C THR A 286 14.05 1.49 -0.56
N GLY A 287 13.02 2.16 -1.07
CA GLY A 287 12.21 1.64 -2.17
C GLY A 287 12.99 1.60 -3.48
N ILE A 288 13.79 2.62 -3.77
CA ILE A 288 14.64 2.65 -4.97
C ILE A 288 15.69 1.55 -4.88
N GLU A 289 16.39 1.42 -3.74
CA GLU A 289 17.40 0.38 -3.53
C GLU A 289 16.82 -1.02 -3.75
N ARG A 290 15.65 -1.31 -3.18
CA ARG A 290 14.96 -2.59 -3.34
C ARG A 290 14.43 -2.84 -4.75
N ALA A 291 13.92 -1.81 -5.42
CA ALA A 291 13.42 -1.94 -6.80
C ALA A 291 14.55 -2.13 -7.83
N PHE A 292 15.75 -1.64 -7.53
CA PHE A 292 16.93 -1.67 -8.42
C PHE A 292 18.11 -2.38 -7.78
N THR A 293 17.85 -3.44 -6.99
CA THR A 293 18.88 -4.21 -6.28
C THR A 293 20.01 -4.67 -7.22
N ASP A 294 19.69 -5.09 -8.44
CA ASP A 294 20.65 -5.45 -9.49
C ASP A 294 21.63 -4.32 -9.84
N VAL A 295 21.16 -3.09 -9.93
CA VAL A 295 22.01 -1.91 -10.21
C VAL A 295 22.85 -1.56 -8.99
N PHE A 296 22.28 -1.62 -7.78
CA PHE A 296 23.01 -1.34 -6.54
C PHE A 296 24.10 -2.37 -6.26
N GLU A 297 23.84 -3.67 -6.47
CA GLU A 297 24.86 -4.74 -6.35
C GLU A 297 26.02 -4.58 -7.35
N LEU A 298 25.74 -4.10 -8.56
CA LEU A 298 26.79 -3.71 -9.51
C LEU A 298 27.53 -2.47 -9.04
N GLY A 299 26.84 -1.51 -8.44
CA GLY A 299 27.40 -0.27 -7.89
C GLY A 299 28.43 -0.51 -6.80
N GLU A 300 28.26 -1.53 -5.96
CA GLU A 300 29.23 -1.94 -4.93
C GLU A 300 30.59 -2.33 -5.52
N LYS A 301 30.63 -2.74 -6.80
CA LYS A 301 31.84 -3.13 -7.52
C LYS A 301 32.52 -1.97 -8.23
N CYS A 302 31.96 -0.75 -8.18
CA CYS A 302 32.57 0.45 -8.76
C CYS A 302 33.87 0.80 -8.05
N ARG A 303 34.81 1.38 -8.81
CA ARG A 303 36.09 1.85 -8.26
C ARG A 303 35.94 2.93 -7.19
N PHE A 304 34.93 3.80 -7.34
CA PHE A 304 34.66 4.93 -6.43
C PHE A 304 33.35 4.67 -5.68
N ARG A 305 33.33 4.96 -4.37
CA ARG A 305 32.15 4.79 -3.52
C ARG A 305 31.01 5.76 -3.82
N ASP A 306 31.35 6.93 -4.37
CA ASP A 306 30.43 8.01 -4.75
C ASP A 306 30.17 8.04 -6.28
N CYS A 307 30.37 6.89 -6.95
CA CYS A 307 30.16 6.74 -8.39
C CYS A 307 28.68 7.05 -8.74
N LYS A 308 28.50 7.97 -9.67
CA LYS A 308 27.15 8.33 -10.18
C LYS A 308 26.72 7.51 -11.39
N HIS A 309 27.63 6.58 -11.84
CA HIS A 309 27.41 5.72 -12.99
C HIS A 309 27.19 6.51 -14.29
N ASP A 310 27.89 7.64 -14.44
CA ASP A 310 27.95 8.42 -15.68
C ASP A 310 29.19 8.01 -16.49
N ASP A 311 30.27 8.79 -16.45
CA ASP A 311 31.49 8.56 -17.22
C ASP A 311 32.72 8.25 -16.33
N GLU A 312 32.49 7.84 -15.07
CA GLU A 312 33.60 7.59 -14.14
C GLU A 312 34.42 6.37 -14.57
N PRO A 313 35.74 6.49 -14.56
CA PRO A 313 36.63 5.38 -14.92
C PRO A 313 36.55 4.23 -13.91
N GLY A 314 36.30 3.02 -14.42
CA GLY A 314 36.12 1.84 -13.55
C GLY A 314 34.72 1.72 -12.94
N CYS A 315 33.72 2.31 -13.57
CA CYS A 315 32.31 2.11 -13.23
C CYS A 315 31.85 0.71 -13.66
N ALA A 316 31.50 -0.15 -12.69
CA ALA A 316 31.03 -1.50 -12.96
C ALA A 316 29.63 -1.52 -13.59
N VAL A 317 28.77 -0.55 -13.24
CA VAL A 317 27.42 -0.42 -13.78
C VAL A 317 27.49 -0.06 -15.28
N GLN A 318 28.32 0.90 -15.67
CA GLN A 318 28.52 1.25 -17.09
C GLN A 318 29.15 0.10 -17.87
N ALA A 319 30.08 -0.64 -17.27
CA ALA A 319 30.65 -1.82 -17.89
C ALA A 319 29.57 -2.89 -18.16
N ALA A 320 28.65 -3.12 -17.22
CA ALA A 320 27.54 -4.05 -17.40
C ALA A 320 26.56 -3.58 -18.50
N VAL A 321 26.31 -2.27 -18.60
CA VAL A 321 25.50 -1.72 -19.70
C VAL A 321 26.17 -1.93 -21.05
N GLN A 322 27.48 -1.70 -21.14
CA GLN A 322 28.25 -1.91 -22.38
C GLN A 322 28.33 -3.39 -22.79
N ALA A 323 28.39 -4.30 -21.82
CA ALA A 323 28.37 -5.74 -22.04
C ALA A 323 26.96 -6.28 -22.42
N GLY A 324 25.91 -5.51 -22.18
CA GLY A 324 24.52 -5.93 -22.39
C GLY A 324 23.93 -6.73 -21.21
N ASP A 325 24.64 -6.80 -20.08
CA ASP A 325 24.20 -7.48 -18.87
C ASP A 325 23.18 -6.64 -18.09
N LEU A 326 23.16 -5.32 -18.29
CA LEU A 326 22.20 -4.39 -17.71
C LEU A 326 21.57 -3.53 -18.83
N ASP A 327 20.23 -3.43 -18.86
CA ASP A 327 19.55 -2.54 -19.80
C ASP A 327 19.83 -1.07 -19.43
N ALA A 328 20.32 -0.28 -20.41
CA ALA A 328 20.59 1.13 -20.25
C ALA A 328 19.35 1.93 -19.78
N ARG A 329 18.14 1.54 -20.22
CA ARG A 329 16.88 2.18 -19.82
C ARG A 329 16.60 1.97 -18.34
N ARG A 330 17.01 0.83 -17.77
CA ARG A 330 16.86 0.53 -16.37
C ARG A 330 17.74 1.45 -15.51
N LEU A 331 18.99 1.64 -15.90
CA LEU A 331 19.90 2.61 -15.26
C LEU A 331 19.35 4.02 -15.35
N GLU A 332 18.88 4.46 -16.53
CA GLU A 332 18.27 5.78 -16.73
C GLU A 332 17.02 5.98 -15.83
N SER A 333 16.20 4.96 -15.71
CA SER A 333 15.00 4.99 -14.87
C SER A 333 15.35 5.14 -13.40
N MET A 334 16.34 4.39 -12.90
CA MET A 334 16.85 4.53 -11.53
C MET A 334 17.36 5.95 -11.27
N LYS A 335 18.24 6.47 -12.12
CA LYS A 335 18.80 7.83 -11.98
C LYS A 335 17.71 8.89 -11.91
N ARG A 336 16.67 8.76 -12.74
CA ARG A 336 15.55 9.69 -12.75
C ARG A 336 14.76 9.62 -11.44
N LEU A 337 14.50 8.41 -10.90
CA LEU A 337 13.76 8.26 -9.64
C LEU A 337 14.58 8.78 -8.45
N VAL A 338 15.90 8.55 -8.44
CA VAL A 338 16.83 9.13 -7.44
C VAL A 338 16.80 10.67 -7.50
N ALA A 339 16.82 11.25 -8.70
CA ALA A 339 16.75 12.71 -8.87
C ALA A 339 15.39 13.27 -8.42
N GLU A 340 14.28 12.56 -8.70
CA GLU A 340 12.94 12.94 -8.24
C GLU A 340 12.86 12.90 -6.71
N GLU A 341 13.42 11.87 -6.06
CA GLU A 341 13.46 11.74 -4.61
C GLU A 341 14.29 12.85 -3.98
N ALA A 342 15.48 13.13 -4.49
CA ALA A 342 16.34 14.22 -4.01
C ALA A 342 15.65 15.58 -4.10
N ALA A 343 14.94 15.85 -5.20
CA ALA A 343 14.17 17.09 -5.36
C ALA A 343 13.03 17.21 -4.34
N LEU A 344 12.38 16.09 -4.00
CA LEU A 344 11.35 16.03 -2.95
C LEU A 344 11.93 16.31 -1.56
N GLU A 345 13.10 15.74 -1.24
CA GLU A 345 13.80 16.02 0.01
C GLU A 345 14.20 17.49 0.16
N ASP A 346 14.75 18.08 -0.89
CA ASP A 346 15.15 19.49 -0.87
C ASP A 346 13.94 20.39 -0.68
N GLU A 347 12.81 20.08 -1.30
CA GLU A 347 11.56 20.81 -1.08
C GLU A 347 11.08 20.68 0.37
N GLN A 348 11.16 19.49 0.98
CA GLN A 348 10.81 19.28 2.39
C GLN A 348 11.75 20.06 3.33
N LYS A 349 13.06 19.97 3.11
CA LYS A 349 14.06 20.69 3.90
C LYS A 349 13.85 22.21 3.82
N ALA A 350 13.54 22.73 2.64
CA ALA A 350 13.24 24.16 2.45
C ALA A 350 11.97 24.59 3.21
N ARG A 351 10.96 23.76 3.25
CA ARG A 351 9.70 24.01 3.99
C ARG A 351 9.92 24.06 5.50
N LEU A 352 10.62 23.07 6.06
CA LEU A 352 10.94 23.03 7.49
C LEU A 352 11.70 24.28 7.93
N LYS A 353 12.66 24.75 7.13
CA LYS A 353 13.38 26.03 7.40
C LYS A 353 12.47 27.24 7.43
N VAL A 354 11.43 27.29 6.59
CA VAL A 354 10.45 28.40 6.57
C VAL A 354 9.54 28.34 7.80
N GLU A 355 9.15 27.15 8.22
CA GLU A 355 8.30 26.94 9.41
C GLU A 355 9.04 27.33 10.70
N ASP A 356 10.29 26.93 10.86
CA ASP A 356 11.13 27.32 11.98
C ASP A 356 11.27 28.83 12.08
N ARG A 357 11.50 29.52 10.94
CA ARG A 357 11.56 31.00 10.90
C ARG A 357 10.24 31.66 11.30
N ARG A 358 9.08 31.07 10.93
CA ARG A 358 7.76 31.59 11.31
C ARG A 358 7.43 31.30 12.77
N GLY A 359 7.79 30.11 13.28
CA GLY A 359 7.65 29.76 14.70
C GLY A 359 8.47 30.66 15.61
N PHE A 360 9.69 31.03 15.19
CA PHE A 360 10.58 31.94 15.91
C PHE A 360 10.02 33.40 15.95
N ARG A 361 9.36 33.86 14.89
CA ARG A 361 8.69 35.18 14.86
C ARG A 361 7.46 35.24 15.75
N LYS A 362 6.66 34.14 15.84
CA LYS A 362 5.47 34.09 16.72
C LYS A 362 5.81 34.02 18.21
N ARG A 363 7.04 33.61 18.61
CA ARG A 363 7.48 33.57 20.00
C ARG A 363 8.11 34.90 20.47
N LYS A 364 8.33 35.86 19.56
CA LYS A 364 8.89 37.18 19.88
C LYS A 364 7.86 38.32 19.91
N THR A 365 6.62 38.01 19.62
CA THR A 365 5.44 38.89 19.81
C THR A 365 4.57 38.33 20.93
#